data_48f6a5c149267631e12b1ed8d061eb72
#
_entry.id   48f6a5c149267631e12b1ed8d061eb72
#
_cell.length_a   1.000
_cell.length_b   1.000
_cell.length_c   1.000
_cell.angle_alpha   90.00
_cell.angle_beta   90.00
_cell.angle_gamma   90.00
#
_symmetry.space_group_name_H-M   'P 1'
#
loop_
_entity.id
_entity.type
_entity.pdbx_description
1 polymer ?
#
loop_
_entity_poly.entity_id
_entity_poly.type
_entity_poly.pdbx_seq_one_letter_code
_entity_poly.pdbx_strand_id
1 'polypeptide(L)'
;MADKGKFIVFEGTDGSGKSTQMKQLGKFLSGKGIECILTHEPTDAPFGAMLRACLTGRIEADERAIAALFAADRLDHITNTVNGIQKHLDEGITVLCDRYYFSSLAYNGGLVSADWVAQLNTPAMQLLRADLTVFIDLSPEESMKRISRRGETERYESLETLRRVRDAYFAAFERFWKEENIAVIRSEEDRDRTQANIRREVTKLFGGKL
;
A
#
# COMPACT_ATOMS: atom_id res chain seq x y z
N MET A 1 -12.34 -19.07 19.73
CA MET A 1 -11.19 -18.20 19.35
C MET A 1 -11.82 -16.97 18.72
N ALA A 2 -11.41 -15.77 19.10
CA ALA A 2 -11.84 -14.57 18.38
C ALA A 2 -11.42 -14.68 16.91
N ASP A 3 -12.25 -14.20 15.99
CA ASP A 3 -11.88 -14.15 14.58
C ASP A 3 -10.67 -13.23 14.43
N LYS A 4 -9.68 -13.65 13.63
CA LYS A 4 -8.52 -12.80 13.32
C LYS A 4 -8.98 -11.51 12.63
N GLY A 5 -8.28 -10.41 12.93
CA GLY A 5 -8.45 -9.16 12.19
C GLY A 5 -8.18 -9.36 10.69
N LYS A 6 -8.64 -8.42 9.87
CA LYS A 6 -8.40 -8.43 8.42
C LYS A 6 -7.25 -7.52 8.04
N PHE A 7 -6.39 -7.95 7.11
CA PHE A 7 -5.33 -7.13 6.57
C PHE A 7 -5.74 -6.57 5.21
N ILE A 8 -5.97 -5.26 5.14
CA ILE A 8 -6.42 -4.55 3.94
C ILE A 8 -5.35 -3.55 3.54
N VAL A 9 -4.81 -3.71 2.35
CA VAL A 9 -3.76 -2.85 1.80
C VAL A 9 -4.35 -1.89 0.78
N PHE A 10 -3.90 -0.63 0.82
CA PHE A 10 -4.20 0.39 -0.18
C PHE A 10 -2.99 0.62 -1.05
N GLU A 11 -3.13 0.44 -2.34
CA GLU A 11 -2.11 0.66 -3.36
C GLU A 11 -2.56 1.67 -4.42
N GLY A 12 -1.62 2.22 -5.15
CA GLY A 12 -1.86 3.20 -6.22
C GLY A 12 -0.75 4.24 -6.31
N THR A 13 -0.73 4.98 -7.40
CA THR A 13 0.23 6.07 -7.64
C THR A 13 0.03 7.21 -6.65
N ASP A 14 1.03 8.10 -6.56
CA ASP A 14 0.91 9.30 -5.75
C ASP A 14 -0.22 10.19 -6.29
N GLY A 15 -0.93 10.88 -5.40
CA GLY A 15 -2.11 11.66 -5.78
C GLY A 15 -3.39 10.86 -6.00
N SER A 16 -3.38 9.51 -5.99
CA SER A 16 -4.58 8.69 -6.23
C SER A 16 -5.64 8.79 -5.12
N GLY A 17 -5.27 9.27 -3.93
CA GLY A 17 -6.20 9.49 -2.82
C GLY A 17 -6.24 8.37 -1.78
N LYS A 18 -5.29 7.42 -1.82
CA LYS A 18 -5.17 6.27 -0.89
C LYS A 18 -5.43 6.63 0.57
N SER A 19 -4.60 7.52 1.13
CA SER A 19 -4.67 7.87 2.56
C SER A 19 -6.02 8.49 2.95
N THR A 20 -6.66 9.25 2.04
CA THR A 20 -8.00 9.80 2.27
C THR A 20 -9.05 8.70 2.32
N GLN A 21 -9.04 7.79 1.34
CA GLN A 21 -9.99 6.69 1.24
C GLN A 21 -9.80 5.69 2.39
N MET A 22 -8.55 5.41 2.77
CA MET A 22 -8.22 4.55 3.90
C MET A 22 -8.76 5.12 5.23
N LYS A 23 -8.58 6.43 5.47
CA LYS A 23 -9.15 7.11 6.66
C LYS A 23 -10.68 7.05 6.69
N GLN A 24 -11.34 7.23 5.53
CA GLN A 24 -12.80 7.12 5.43
C GLN A 24 -13.28 5.69 5.67
N LEU A 25 -12.55 4.69 5.15
CA LEU A 25 -12.85 3.28 5.42
C LEU A 25 -12.70 2.95 6.90
N GLY A 26 -11.63 3.41 7.56
CA GLY A 26 -11.41 3.20 8.98
C GLY A 26 -12.59 3.73 9.82
N LYS A 27 -13.05 4.95 9.53
CA LYS A 27 -14.25 5.52 10.20
C LYS A 27 -15.50 4.70 9.95
N PHE A 28 -15.69 4.19 8.73
CA PHE A 28 -16.82 3.33 8.38
C PHE A 28 -16.80 2.01 9.17
N LEU A 29 -15.65 1.32 9.21
CA LEU A 29 -15.48 0.06 9.95
C LEU A 29 -15.69 0.26 11.46
N SER A 30 -15.11 1.32 12.04
CA SER A 30 -15.32 1.65 13.45
C SER A 30 -16.79 1.94 13.77
N GLY A 31 -17.52 2.62 12.87
CA GLY A 31 -18.96 2.82 12.99
C GLY A 31 -19.79 1.54 12.89
N LYS A 32 -19.22 0.45 12.41
CA LYS A 32 -19.79 -0.91 12.37
C LYS A 32 -19.31 -1.80 13.52
N GLY A 33 -18.58 -1.25 14.49
CA GLY A 33 -18.06 -1.98 15.64
C GLY A 33 -16.82 -2.84 15.32
N ILE A 34 -16.18 -2.63 14.17
CA ILE A 34 -14.93 -3.30 13.79
C ILE A 34 -13.77 -2.44 14.24
N GLU A 35 -12.99 -2.95 15.18
CA GLU A 35 -11.75 -2.29 15.60
C GLU A 35 -10.72 -2.34 14.49
N CYS A 36 -10.12 -1.19 14.17
CA CYS A 36 -9.11 -1.11 13.14
C CYS A 36 -8.03 -0.07 13.44
N ILE A 37 -6.82 -0.34 12.99
CA ILE A 37 -5.69 0.59 12.99
C ILE A 37 -5.31 0.97 11.56
N LEU A 38 -4.72 2.15 11.42
CA LEU A 38 -4.17 2.66 10.18
C LEU A 38 -2.66 2.73 10.29
N THR A 39 -1.98 2.17 9.31
CA THR A 39 -0.51 2.18 9.21
C THR A 39 -0.06 2.46 7.77
N HIS A 40 1.23 2.60 7.54
CA HIS A 40 1.77 2.90 6.21
C HIS A 40 3.22 2.39 6.06
N GLU A 41 3.66 2.26 4.82
CA GLU A 41 5.05 2.04 4.46
C GLU A 41 5.54 3.15 3.50
N PRO A 42 6.76 3.71 3.72
CA PRO A 42 7.70 3.35 4.80
C PRO A 42 7.16 3.75 6.18
N THR A 43 7.43 2.91 7.19
CA THR A 43 6.94 3.09 8.57
C THR A 43 7.61 4.26 9.29
N ASP A 44 7.08 4.65 10.47
CA ASP A 44 7.77 5.62 11.35
C ASP A 44 8.88 4.98 12.21
N ALA A 45 9.10 3.67 12.09
CA ALA A 45 10.18 2.94 12.73
C ALA A 45 11.57 3.31 12.14
N PRO A 46 12.69 2.87 12.75
CA PRO A 46 14.03 3.25 12.32
C PRO A 46 14.34 2.97 10.84
N PHE A 47 13.91 1.82 10.30
CA PHE A 47 14.12 1.48 8.89
C PHE A 47 13.34 2.43 7.95
N GLY A 48 12.09 2.73 8.27
CA GLY A 48 11.28 3.67 7.51
C GLY A 48 11.79 5.12 7.62
N ALA A 49 12.34 5.52 8.76
CA ALA A 49 12.99 6.83 8.90
C ALA A 49 14.23 6.94 8.01
N MET A 50 15.04 5.91 7.90
CA MET A 50 16.19 5.85 6.99
C MET A 50 15.74 5.93 5.53
N LEU A 51 14.70 5.18 5.16
CA LEU A 51 14.08 5.25 3.84
C LEU A 51 13.64 6.67 3.48
N ARG A 52 12.91 7.35 4.38
CA ARG A 52 12.48 8.74 4.14
C ARG A 52 13.66 9.68 3.94
N ALA A 53 14.76 9.47 4.66
CA ALA A 53 15.97 10.26 4.45
C ALA A 53 16.58 10.04 3.06
N CYS A 54 16.55 8.80 2.54
CA CYS A 54 16.96 8.51 1.15
C CYS A 54 16.00 9.11 0.13
N LEU A 55 14.68 8.97 0.32
CA LEU A 55 13.67 9.46 -0.61
C LEU A 55 13.63 10.99 -0.70
N THR A 56 13.94 11.68 0.40
CA THR A 56 14.04 13.15 0.45
C THR A 56 15.42 13.70 0.06
N GLY A 57 16.37 12.84 -0.33
CA GLY A 57 17.71 13.24 -0.76
C GLY A 57 18.64 13.68 0.37
N ARG A 58 18.29 13.47 1.63
CA ARG A 58 19.18 13.73 2.78
C ARG A 58 20.33 12.71 2.88
N ILE A 59 20.09 11.51 2.36
CA ILE A 59 21.08 10.43 2.26
C ILE A 59 21.09 9.99 0.80
N GLU A 60 22.27 10.01 0.17
CA GLU A 60 22.46 9.36 -1.12
C GLU A 60 22.56 7.84 -0.94
N ALA A 61 21.74 7.10 -1.68
CA ALA A 61 21.75 5.65 -1.70
C ALA A 61 21.47 5.12 -3.11
N ASP A 62 22.10 3.99 -3.43
CA ASP A 62 21.84 3.22 -4.64
C ASP A 62 20.40 2.67 -4.62
N GLU A 63 19.74 2.60 -5.78
CA GLU A 63 18.35 2.11 -5.88
C GLU A 63 18.17 0.69 -5.33
N ARG A 64 19.21 -0.15 -5.41
CA ARG A 64 19.20 -1.49 -4.80
C ARG A 64 19.19 -1.41 -3.29
N ALA A 65 19.95 -0.49 -2.69
CA ALA A 65 19.93 -0.27 -1.25
C ALA A 65 18.57 0.24 -0.77
N ILE A 66 17.95 1.16 -1.52
CA ILE A 66 16.59 1.66 -1.24
C ILE A 66 15.58 0.51 -1.30
N ALA A 67 15.62 -0.34 -2.34
CA ALA A 67 14.73 -1.49 -2.45
C ALA A 67 14.91 -2.50 -1.31
N ALA A 68 16.15 -2.76 -0.88
CA ALA A 68 16.46 -3.62 0.27
C ALA A 68 15.97 -3.01 1.60
N LEU A 69 16.09 -1.71 1.77
CA LEU A 69 15.56 -1.01 2.95
C LEU A 69 14.03 -1.09 3.03
N PHE A 70 13.31 -1.00 1.90
CA PHE A 70 11.87 -1.24 1.87
C PHE A 70 11.49 -2.65 2.33
N ALA A 71 12.26 -3.66 1.90
CA ALA A 71 12.03 -5.03 2.33
C ALA A 71 12.32 -5.22 3.82
N ALA A 72 13.37 -4.59 4.36
CA ALA A 72 13.71 -4.63 5.78
C ALA A 72 12.66 -3.93 6.64
N ASP A 73 12.22 -2.72 6.26
CA ASP A 73 11.15 -1.98 6.94
C ASP A 73 9.84 -2.79 6.98
N ARG A 74 9.47 -3.42 5.87
CA ARG A 74 8.30 -4.28 5.76
C ARG A 74 8.36 -5.50 6.65
N LEU A 75 9.51 -6.17 6.71
CA LEU A 75 9.67 -7.34 7.57
C LEU A 75 9.52 -6.96 9.04
N ASP A 76 10.13 -5.87 9.48
CA ASP A 76 9.93 -5.36 10.84
C ASP A 76 8.46 -4.97 11.08
N HIS A 77 7.84 -4.26 10.15
CA HIS A 77 6.43 -3.87 10.21
C HIS A 77 5.48 -5.06 10.34
N ILE A 78 5.78 -6.20 9.72
CA ILE A 78 4.99 -7.43 9.84
C ILE A 78 5.22 -8.09 11.20
N THR A 79 6.49 -8.27 11.61
CA THR A 79 6.88 -9.21 12.65
C THR A 79 7.18 -8.57 14.00
N ASN A 80 7.18 -7.25 14.10
CA ASN A 80 7.51 -6.54 15.34
C ASN A 80 6.56 -6.97 16.46
N THR A 81 7.13 -7.43 17.57
CA THR A 81 6.36 -7.99 18.71
C THR A 81 5.63 -6.94 19.54
N VAL A 82 5.96 -5.65 19.36
CA VAL A 82 5.32 -4.54 20.10
C VAL A 82 4.12 -3.99 19.34
N ASN A 83 4.29 -3.69 18.04
CA ASN A 83 3.30 -3.00 17.23
C ASN A 83 3.23 -3.51 15.77
N GLY A 84 3.71 -4.74 15.51
CA GLY A 84 3.69 -5.32 14.18
C GLY A 84 2.28 -5.70 13.71
N ILE A 85 2.12 -5.80 12.39
CA ILE A 85 0.84 -6.10 11.75
C ILE A 85 0.28 -7.44 12.27
N GLN A 86 1.11 -8.50 12.30
CA GLN A 86 0.68 -9.84 12.74
C GLN A 86 0.11 -9.83 14.15
N LYS A 87 0.75 -9.08 15.08
CA LYS A 87 0.26 -8.96 16.45
C LYS A 87 -1.16 -8.39 16.50
N HIS A 88 -1.42 -7.30 15.80
CA HIS A 88 -2.75 -6.69 15.77
C HIS A 88 -3.80 -7.62 15.17
N LEU A 89 -3.45 -8.31 14.07
CA LEU A 89 -4.35 -9.28 13.44
C LEU A 89 -4.69 -10.44 14.39
N ASP A 90 -3.72 -10.95 15.15
CA ASP A 90 -3.93 -12.03 16.12
C ASP A 90 -4.78 -11.58 17.32
N GLU A 91 -4.78 -10.28 17.64
CA GLU A 91 -5.65 -9.65 18.63
C GLU A 91 -7.07 -9.36 18.09
N GLY A 92 -7.36 -9.70 16.84
CA GLY A 92 -8.67 -9.46 16.20
C GLY A 92 -8.83 -8.05 15.62
N ILE A 93 -7.77 -7.23 15.63
CA ILE A 93 -7.77 -5.85 15.14
C ILE A 93 -7.52 -5.85 13.64
N THR A 94 -8.41 -5.22 12.87
CA THR A 94 -8.23 -5.05 11.42
C THR A 94 -7.13 -4.02 11.13
N VAL A 95 -6.22 -4.32 10.21
CA VAL A 95 -5.13 -3.41 9.83
C VAL A 95 -5.38 -2.86 8.43
N LEU A 96 -5.42 -1.53 8.31
CA LEU A 96 -5.45 -0.81 7.04
C LEU A 96 -4.06 -0.23 6.80
N CYS A 97 -3.41 -0.63 5.70
CA CYS A 97 -2.04 -0.23 5.38
C CYS A 97 -1.97 0.56 4.07
N ASP A 98 -1.37 1.75 4.11
CA ASP A 98 -1.07 2.54 2.90
C ASP A 98 0.28 2.09 2.34
N ARG A 99 0.26 1.39 1.22
CA ARG A 99 1.37 0.71 0.54
C ARG A 99 1.85 -0.58 1.22
N TYR A 100 2.30 -1.50 0.38
CA TYR A 100 2.90 -2.76 0.76
C TYR A 100 3.86 -3.23 -0.35
N TYR A 101 4.09 -4.55 -0.52
CA TYR A 101 5.08 -5.04 -1.50
C TYR A 101 4.75 -4.73 -2.96
N PHE A 102 3.49 -4.52 -3.35
CA PHE A 102 3.18 -4.09 -4.71
C PHE A 102 3.76 -2.71 -5.03
N SER A 103 3.83 -1.80 -4.06
CA SER A 103 4.57 -0.54 -4.22
C SER A 103 6.05 -0.77 -4.54
N SER A 104 6.73 -1.72 -3.87
CA SER A 104 8.12 -2.05 -4.19
C SER A 104 8.26 -2.62 -5.60
N LEU A 105 7.37 -3.52 -6.02
CA LEU A 105 7.37 -4.08 -7.37
C LEU A 105 7.19 -3.00 -8.44
N ALA A 106 6.28 -2.04 -8.19
CA ALA A 106 5.96 -0.99 -9.14
C ALA A 106 7.02 0.11 -9.22
N TYR A 107 7.51 0.60 -8.07
CA TYR A 107 8.45 1.71 -8.03
C TYR A 107 9.90 1.26 -8.22
N ASN A 108 10.34 0.23 -7.51
CA ASN A 108 11.74 -0.21 -7.55
C ASN A 108 12.02 -1.21 -8.68
N GLY A 109 11.05 -2.06 -9.05
CA GLY A 109 11.24 -3.09 -10.07
C GLY A 109 11.69 -2.57 -11.43
N GLY A 110 11.23 -1.39 -11.83
CA GLY A 110 11.64 -0.74 -13.08
C GLY A 110 12.98 0.02 -13.00
N LEU A 111 13.53 0.22 -11.80
CA LEU A 111 14.79 0.91 -11.58
C LEU A 111 15.96 -0.05 -11.38
N VAL A 112 15.68 -1.27 -10.92
CA VAL A 112 16.70 -2.28 -10.62
C VAL A 112 16.43 -3.52 -11.47
N SER A 113 15.66 -4.47 -10.96
CA SER A 113 15.20 -5.70 -11.62
C SER A 113 13.91 -6.14 -10.94
N ALA A 114 12.85 -6.31 -11.72
CA ALA A 114 11.55 -6.74 -11.20
C ALA A 114 11.63 -8.11 -10.51
N ASP A 115 12.43 -9.04 -11.04
CA ASP A 115 12.61 -10.36 -10.43
C ASP A 115 13.39 -10.29 -9.12
N TRP A 116 14.43 -9.47 -9.05
CA TRP A 116 15.19 -9.30 -7.82
C TRP A 116 14.35 -8.62 -6.73
N VAL A 117 13.57 -7.59 -7.08
CA VAL A 117 12.64 -6.94 -6.13
C VAL A 117 11.56 -7.91 -5.67
N ALA A 118 11.05 -8.78 -6.55
CA ALA A 118 10.12 -9.85 -6.16
C ALA A 118 10.76 -10.83 -5.19
N GLN A 119 12.01 -11.25 -5.43
CA GLN A 119 12.77 -12.13 -4.52
C GLN A 119 12.98 -11.47 -3.15
N LEU A 120 13.35 -10.19 -3.09
CA LEU A 120 13.48 -9.45 -1.84
C LEU A 120 12.18 -9.44 -1.02
N ASN A 121 11.03 -9.40 -1.69
CA ASN A 121 9.73 -9.36 -1.03
C ASN A 121 9.13 -10.74 -0.77
N THR A 122 9.73 -11.82 -1.28
CA THR A 122 9.25 -13.18 -1.06
C THR A 122 9.06 -13.54 0.42
N PRO A 123 9.98 -13.20 1.35
CA PRO A 123 9.75 -13.47 2.77
C PRO A 123 8.49 -12.78 3.32
N ALA A 124 8.26 -11.52 2.96
CA ALA A 124 7.06 -10.79 3.37
C ALA A 124 5.78 -11.41 2.80
N MET A 125 5.78 -11.79 1.52
CA MET A 125 4.66 -12.47 0.85
C MET A 125 4.35 -13.84 1.49
N GLN A 126 5.36 -14.55 1.96
CA GLN A 126 5.19 -15.84 2.66
C GLN A 126 4.68 -15.67 4.09
N LEU A 127 5.08 -14.61 4.79
CA LEU A 127 4.67 -14.33 6.14
C LEU A 127 3.25 -13.79 6.22
N LEU A 128 2.92 -12.83 5.35
CA LEU A 128 1.63 -12.14 5.41
C LEU A 128 1.22 -11.61 4.03
N ARG A 129 0.16 -12.18 3.47
CA ARG A 129 -0.56 -11.63 2.32
C ARG A 129 -1.73 -10.80 2.78
N ALA A 130 -2.10 -9.79 2.00
CA ALA A 130 -3.31 -9.03 2.27
C ALA A 130 -4.58 -9.89 2.05
N ASP A 131 -5.55 -9.80 2.95
CA ASP A 131 -6.89 -10.34 2.69
C ASP A 131 -7.57 -9.64 1.51
N LEU A 132 -7.22 -8.36 1.31
CA LEU A 132 -7.66 -7.56 0.15
C LEU A 132 -6.64 -6.46 -0.13
N THR A 133 -6.17 -6.39 -1.38
CA THR A 133 -5.43 -5.23 -1.90
C THR A 133 -6.39 -4.35 -2.70
N VAL A 134 -6.60 -3.13 -2.24
CA VAL A 134 -7.39 -2.10 -2.91
C VAL A 134 -6.45 -1.22 -3.72
N PHE A 135 -6.43 -1.40 -5.02
CA PHE A 135 -5.67 -0.53 -5.91
C PHE A 135 -6.54 0.63 -6.41
N ILE A 136 -6.18 1.86 -6.04
CA ILE A 136 -6.88 3.06 -6.51
C ILE A 136 -6.22 3.52 -7.81
N ASP A 137 -6.88 3.17 -8.93
CA ASP A 137 -6.42 3.51 -10.26
C ASP A 137 -6.81 4.94 -10.63
N LEU A 138 -5.82 5.79 -10.79
CA LEU A 138 -5.94 7.17 -11.26
C LEU A 138 -5.06 7.37 -12.48
N SER A 139 -5.51 8.13 -13.47
CA SER A 139 -4.67 8.44 -14.62
C SER A 139 -3.43 9.23 -14.20
N PRO A 140 -2.27 9.00 -14.83
CA PRO A 140 -1.03 9.72 -14.51
C PRO A 140 -1.19 11.24 -14.64
N GLU A 141 -1.98 11.69 -15.59
CA GLU A 141 -2.28 13.10 -15.84
C GLU A 141 -3.05 13.74 -14.66
N GLU A 142 -4.07 13.05 -14.15
CA GLU A 142 -4.80 13.50 -12.96
C GLU A 142 -3.96 13.38 -11.69
N SER A 143 -3.14 12.33 -11.56
CA SER A 143 -2.17 12.21 -10.47
C SER A 143 -1.25 13.43 -10.44
N MET A 144 -0.66 13.79 -11.59
CA MET A 144 0.25 14.94 -11.70
C MET A 144 -0.43 16.26 -11.32
N LYS A 145 -1.67 16.49 -11.77
CA LYS A 145 -2.45 17.67 -11.39
C LYS A 145 -2.69 17.76 -9.89
N ARG A 146 -2.97 16.63 -9.23
CA ARG A 146 -3.19 16.59 -7.78
C ARG A 146 -1.91 16.81 -6.98
N ILE A 147 -0.79 16.23 -7.45
CA ILE A 147 0.55 16.40 -6.85
C ILE A 147 0.99 17.86 -6.96
N SER A 148 0.90 18.47 -8.14
CA SER A 148 1.32 19.88 -8.38
C SER A 148 0.62 20.89 -7.46
N ARG A 149 -0.56 20.57 -6.94
CA ARG A 149 -1.29 21.42 -5.99
C ARG A 149 -0.74 21.37 -4.56
N ARG A 150 0.16 20.42 -4.23
CA ARG A 150 0.75 20.26 -2.88
C ARG A 150 1.98 21.13 -2.66
N GLY A 151 2.63 21.63 -3.73
CA GLY A 151 3.78 22.53 -3.66
C GLY A 151 5.14 21.88 -3.41
N GLU A 152 5.21 20.61 -3.02
CA GLU A 152 6.43 19.85 -2.85
C GLU A 152 6.40 18.62 -3.78
N THR A 153 7.51 18.34 -4.46
CA THR A 153 7.66 17.16 -5.32
C THR A 153 8.65 16.18 -4.71
N GLU A 154 8.28 14.91 -4.68
CA GLU A 154 9.15 13.82 -4.22
C GLU A 154 9.95 13.21 -5.40
N ARG A 155 10.95 12.37 -5.08
CA ARG A 155 11.92 11.77 -6.01
C ARG A 155 11.28 11.10 -7.24
N TYR A 156 10.09 10.52 -7.11
CA TYR A 156 9.44 9.73 -8.15
C TYR A 156 8.20 10.41 -8.77
N GLU A 157 7.98 11.69 -8.53
CA GLU A 157 6.79 12.43 -8.95
C GLU A 157 6.99 13.14 -10.30
N SER A 158 7.25 12.39 -11.37
CA SER A 158 7.19 12.89 -12.75
C SER A 158 6.09 12.16 -13.53
N LEU A 159 5.52 12.80 -14.57
CA LEU A 159 4.48 12.19 -15.40
C LEU A 159 4.96 10.87 -16.03
N GLU A 160 6.20 10.82 -16.50
CA GLU A 160 6.82 9.62 -17.06
C GLU A 160 6.92 8.51 -16.02
N THR A 161 7.39 8.85 -14.81
CA THR A 161 7.47 7.91 -13.70
C THR A 161 6.09 7.39 -13.31
N LEU A 162 5.08 8.26 -13.22
CA LEU A 162 3.72 7.84 -12.86
C LEU A 162 3.11 6.88 -13.89
N ARG A 163 3.37 7.09 -15.20
CA ARG A 163 2.96 6.16 -16.25
C ARG A 163 3.64 4.81 -16.09
N ARG A 164 4.96 4.81 -15.98
CA ARG A 164 5.76 3.59 -15.77
C ARG A 164 5.32 2.82 -14.52
N VAL A 165 5.12 3.51 -13.41
CA VAL A 165 4.71 2.90 -12.14
C VAL A 165 3.30 2.30 -12.24
N ARG A 166 2.35 3.01 -12.88
CA ARG A 166 1.01 2.48 -13.09
C ARG A 166 1.03 1.20 -13.92
N ASP A 167 1.78 1.17 -15.02
CA ASP A 167 1.92 -0.01 -15.88
C ASP A 167 2.61 -1.16 -15.12
N ALA A 168 3.61 -0.85 -14.29
CA ALA A 168 4.30 -1.83 -13.46
C ALA A 168 3.38 -2.44 -12.36
N TYR A 169 2.43 -1.68 -11.81
CA TYR A 169 1.40 -2.23 -10.93
C TYR A 169 0.57 -3.28 -11.66
N PHE A 170 0.07 -2.98 -12.85
CA PHE A 170 -0.73 -3.95 -13.61
C PHE A 170 0.07 -5.19 -13.98
N ALA A 171 1.32 -5.04 -14.40
CA ALA A 171 2.20 -6.18 -14.67
C ALA A 171 2.45 -7.04 -13.40
N ALA A 172 2.61 -6.40 -12.23
CA ALA A 172 2.74 -7.13 -10.98
C ALA A 172 1.43 -7.85 -10.59
N PHE A 173 0.28 -7.24 -10.83
CA PHE A 173 -1.01 -7.89 -10.61
C PHE A 173 -1.21 -9.10 -11.51
N GLU A 174 -0.88 -9.02 -12.79
CA GLU A 174 -0.92 -10.17 -13.69
C GLU A 174 -0.01 -11.31 -13.24
N ARG A 175 1.18 -10.97 -12.71
CA ARG A 175 2.12 -11.97 -12.20
C ARG A 175 1.60 -12.74 -11.00
N PHE A 176 0.89 -12.06 -10.08
CA PHE A 176 0.47 -12.61 -8.77
C PHE A 176 -1.05 -12.79 -8.63
N TRP A 177 -1.83 -12.57 -9.67
CA TRP A 177 -3.29 -12.52 -9.59
C TRP A 177 -3.95 -13.80 -9.04
N LYS A 178 -3.32 -14.98 -9.22
CA LYS A 178 -3.84 -16.24 -8.70
C LYS A 178 -3.68 -16.40 -7.19
N GLU A 179 -2.79 -15.64 -6.62
CA GLU A 179 -2.35 -15.76 -5.23
C GLU A 179 -2.84 -14.60 -4.37
N GLU A 180 -3.33 -13.54 -5.02
CA GLU A 180 -3.68 -12.26 -4.40
C GLU A 180 -5.14 -11.91 -4.67
N ASN A 181 -5.80 -11.35 -3.65
CA ASN A 181 -7.13 -10.78 -3.77
C ASN A 181 -7.02 -9.28 -4.04
N ILE A 182 -7.16 -8.88 -5.31
CA ILE A 182 -6.94 -7.50 -5.76
C ILE A 182 -8.24 -6.91 -6.28
N ALA A 183 -8.65 -5.78 -5.73
CA ALA A 183 -9.74 -4.95 -6.23
C ALA A 183 -9.19 -3.69 -6.87
N VAL A 184 -9.31 -3.58 -8.19
CA VAL A 184 -8.97 -2.37 -8.93
C VAL A 184 -10.15 -1.41 -8.86
N ILE A 185 -9.99 -0.28 -8.19
CA ILE A 185 -11.00 0.74 -8.00
C ILE A 185 -10.61 2.00 -8.78
N ARG A 186 -11.40 2.34 -9.79
CA ARG A 186 -11.19 3.60 -10.51
C ARG A 186 -11.41 4.77 -9.57
N SER A 187 -10.46 5.69 -9.52
CA SER A 187 -10.61 6.94 -8.78
C SER A 187 -11.57 7.86 -9.54
N GLU A 188 -12.74 8.07 -8.96
CA GLU A 188 -13.75 8.99 -9.51
C GLU A 188 -13.44 10.43 -9.09
N GLU A 189 -14.02 11.42 -9.80
CA GLU A 189 -13.98 12.83 -9.37
C GLU A 189 -14.70 13.00 -8.04
N ASP A 190 -15.82 12.32 -7.88
CA ASP A 190 -16.55 12.21 -6.62
C ASP A 190 -15.86 11.18 -5.69
N ARG A 191 -15.33 11.70 -4.58
CA ARG A 191 -14.64 10.91 -3.56
C ARG A 191 -15.56 9.91 -2.87
N ASP A 192 -16.83 10.24 -2.70
CA ASP A 192 -17.81 9.38 -2.04
C ASP A 192 -18.17 8.19 -2.92
N ARG A 193 -18.18 8.37 -4.23
CA ARG A 193 -18.37 7.28 -5.19
C ARG A 193 -17.20 6.30 -5.17
N THR A 194 -15.95 6.81 -5.12
CA THR A 194 -14.76 5.97 -4.95
C THR A 194 -14.87 5.19 -3.64
N GLN A 195 -15.25 5.86 -2.55
CA GLN A 195 -15.41 5.23 -1.24
C GLN A 195 -16.52 4.17 -1.23
N ALA A 196 -17.64 4.40 -1.90
CA ALA A 196 -18.73 3.41 -2.01
C ALA A 196 -18.26 2.13 -2.72
N ASN A 197 -17.45 2.26 -3.77
CA ASN A 197 -16.86 1.11 -4.46
C ASN A 197 -15.90 0.33 -3.55
N ILE A 198 -15.06 1.03 -2.79
CA ILE A 198 -14.15 0.39 -1.82
C ILE A 198 -14.95 -0.36 -0.75
N ARG A 199 -15.96 0.28 -0.15
CA ARG A 199 -16.82 -0.35 0.88
C ARG A 199 -17.49 -1.61 0.34
N ARG A 200 -17.95 -1.61 -0.91
CA ARG A 200 -18.56 -2.79 -1.53
C ARG A 200 -17.58 -3.97 -1.55
N GLU A 201 -16.33 -3.77 -1.96
CA GLU A 201 -15.33 -4.84 -1.97
C GLU A 201 -14.96 -5.31 -0.56
N VAL A 202 -14.78 -4.37 0.37
CA VAL A 202 -14.51 -4.68 1.77
C VAL A 202 -15.67 -5.42 2.43
N THR A 203 -16.92 -5.05 2.14
CA THR A 203 -18.10 -5.74 2.67
C THR A 203 -18.12 -7.22 2.28
N LYS A 204 -17.68 -7.58 1.07
CA LYS A 204 -17.53 -8.98 0.66
C LYS A 204 -16.57 -9.74 1.56
N LEU A 205 -15.44 -9.11 1.94
CA LEU A 205 -14.44 -9.69 2.82
C LEU A 205 -15.01 -10.04 4.23
N PHE A 206 -16.00 -9.30 4.68
CA PHE A 206 -16.72 -9.54 5.94
C PHE A 206 -18.02 -10.34 5.74
N GLY A 207 -18.12 -11.11 4.67
CA GLY A 207 -19.29 -11.99 4.42
C GLY A 207 -20.60 -11.25 4.16
N GLY A 208 -20.54 -10.02 3.66
CA GLY A 208 -21.72 -9.22 3.34
C GLY A 208 -22.44 -8.58 4.55
N LYS A 209 -21.80 -8.57 5.72
CA LYS A 209 -22.43 -8.15 7.00
C LYS A 209 -22.10 -6.71 7.44
N LEU A 210 -21.54 -5.85 6.57
CA LEU A 210 -21.19 -4.46 6.93
C LEU A 210 -22.27 -3.43 6.57
#